data_8ba4b3ad89470a63757a1352224faa03
#
_entry.id   8ba4b3ad89470a63757a1352224faa03
#
_cell.length_a   1.000
_cell.length_b   1.000
_cell.length_c   1.000
_cell.angle_alpha   90.00
_cell.angle_beta   90.00
_cell.angle_gamma   90.00
#
_symmetry.space_group_name_H-M   'P 1'
#
loop_
_entity.id
_entity.type
_entity.pdbx_description
1 polymer ?
#
loop_
_entity_poly.entity_id
_entity_poly.type
_entity_poly.pdbx_seq_one_letter_code
_entity_poly.pdbx_strand_id
1 'polypeptide(L)'
;MRTVKRKAHENLTDDNISRVISFLRQDNPITKKEACELLNIRYNTTRLQNIIDDFEDTLERKERFKAEKRGKPASEDEIKQVVRGYTNGENVSKIAEGMYRSPAFVKNIITRLGIPEKMPKNYNNRRDILLPEECVAEEFQVGEKVWLPKENYFGIIKREHTLEYQKSMPGLGECNYLEKYGARGYQVDVLTPCDLSQTMFPWLDGNKAGYQSFALAYDIGSIKHLEKYL
;
A
#
# COMPACT_ATOMS: atom_id res chain seq x y z
N MET A 1 -13.54 23.92 -11.39
CA MET A 1 -12.20 24.47 -11.05
C MET A 1 -11.22 24.13 -12.16
N ARG A 2 -10.44 25.10 -12.67
CA ARG A 2 -9.39 24.83 -13.66
C ARG A 2 -8.12 24.47 -12.88
N THR A 3 -7.78 23.19 -12.80
CA THR A 3 -6.49 22.76 -12.28
C THR A 3 -5.36 23.28 -13.16
N VAL A 4 -4.35 23.87 -12.55
CA VAL A 4 -3.17 24.39 -13.26
C VAL A 4 -2.46 23.23 -13.95
N LYS A 5 -2.34 23.29 -15.30
CA LYS A 5 -1.60 22.28 -16.06
C LYS A 5 -0.12 22.33 -15.69
N ARG A 6 0.42 21.23 -15.19
CA ARG A 6 1.85 21.04 -14.85
C ARG A 6 2.62 20.57 -16.08
N LYS A 7 3.83 21.08 -16.28
CA LYS A 7 4.76 20.62 -17.31
C LYS A 7 5.88 19.83 -16.65
N ALA A 8 6.45 18.86 -17.35
CA ALA A 8 7.45 17.94 -16.81
C ALA A 8 8.73 18.61 -16.24
N HIS A 9 9.08 19.78 -16.73
CA HIS A 9 10.26 20.55 -16.27
C HIS A 9 9.96 21.47 -15.09
N GLU A 10 8.69 21.64 -14.70
CA GLU A 10 8.29 22.56 -13.64
C GLU A 10 8.41 21.88 -12.26
N ASN A 11 8.98 22.59 -11.28
CA ASN A 11 9.17 22.10 -9.91
C ASN A 11 7.93 22.37 -9.04
N LEU A 12 6.76 21.96 -9.48
CA LEU A 12 5.48 22.19 -8.82
C LEU A 12 5.11 21.04 -7.83
N THR A 13 6.04 20.67 -6.95
CA THR A 13 5.75 19.79 -5.81
C THR A 13 5.13 20.60 -4.69
N ASP A 14 4.29 19.97 -3.87
CA ASP A 14 3.64 20.63 -2.73
C ASP A 14 4.66 21.29 -1.80
N ASP A 15 5.82 20.64 -1.58
CA ASP A 15 6.92 21.16 -0.75
C ASP A 15 7.54 22.43 -1.35
N ASN A 16 7.81 22.43 -2.66
CA ASN A 16 8.40 23.59 -3.34
C ASN A 16 7.45 24.77 -3.36
N ILE A 17 6.15 24.54 -3.63
CA ILE A 17 5.15 25.60 -3.61
C ILE A 17 5.01 26.18 -2.22
N SER A 18 4.90 25.32 -1.18
CA SER A 18 4.85 25.75 0.22
C SER A 18 6.05 26.60 0.62
N ARG A 19 7.24 26.17 0.20
CA ARG A 19 8.51 26.90 0.44
C ARG A 19 8.52 28.27 -0.24
N VAL A 20 8.08 28.36 -1.48
CA VAL A 20 7.98 29.64 -2.23
C VAL A 20 6.97 30.57 -1.57
N ILE A 21 5.82 30.08 -1.13
CA ILE A 21 4.83 30.86 -0.39
C ILE A 21 5.44 31.40 0.91
N SER A 22 6.19 30.55 1.65
CA SER A 22 6.85 30.99 2.88
C SER A 22 7.84 32.14 2.62
N PHE A 23 8.65 32.05 1.57
CA PHE A 23 9.60 33.11 1.18
C PHE A 23 8.92 34.39 0.73
N LEU A 24 7.77 34.31 0.04
CA LEU A 24 7.00 35.49 -0.36
C LEU A 24 6.33 36.21 0.82
N ARG A 25 6.17 35.54 1.96
CA ARG A 25 5.50 36.07 3.17
C ARG A 25 6.46 36.44 4.31
N GLN A 26 7.76 36.32 4.10
CA GLN A 26 8.77 36.74 5.08
C GLN A 26 8.86 38.27 5.18
N ASP A 27 9.49 38.77 6.26
CA ASP A 27 9.73 40.21 6.45
C ASP A 27 10.56 40.82 5.32
N ASN A 28 11.45 40.02 4.69
CA ASN A 28 12.20 40.39 3.50
C ASN A 28 11.81 39.43 2.34
N PRO A 29 10.70 39.70 1.65
CA PRO A 29 10.15 38.78 0.68
C PRO A 29 10.99 38.71 -0.59
N ILE A 30 11.07 37.50 -1.16
CA ILE A 30 11.66 37.32 -2.50
C ILE A 30 10.80 38.00 -3.56
N THR A 31 11.40 38.36 -4.67
CA THR A 31 10.67 38.92 -5.81
C THR A 31 9.82 37.85 -6.52
N LYS A 32 8.74 38.27 -7.17
CA LYS A 32 7.91 37.35 -7.98
C LYS A 32 8.72 36.70 -9.12
N LYS A 33 9.82 37.34 -9.58
CA LYS A 33 10.70 36.75 -10.55
C LYS A 33 11.50 35.58 -9.98
N GLU A 34 12.11 35.76 -8.82
CA GLU A 34 12.84 34.69 -8.08
C GLU A 34 11.90 33.54 -7.71
N ALA A 35 10.67 33.83 -7.29
CA ALA A 35 9.65 32.82 -7.03
C ALA A 35 9.36 31.96 -8.28
N CYS A 36 9.24 32.57 -9.45
CA CYS A 36 9.06 31.84 -10.72
C CYS A 36 10.30 30.99 -11.06
N GLU A 37 11.51 31.51 -10.82
CA GLU A 37 12.77 30.78 -11.04
C GLU A 37 12.88 29.56 -10.15
N LEU A 38 12.53 29.66 -8.85
CA LEU A 38 12.52 28.54 -7.91
C LEU A 38 11.55 27.43 -8.32
N LEU A 39 10.39 27.78 -8.87
CA LEU A 39 9.40 26.81 -9.38
C LEU A 39 9.72 26.33 -10.80
N ASN A 40 10.81 26.83 -11.42
CA ASN A 40 11.18 26.54 -12.80
C ASN A 40 10.04 26.80 -13.80
N ILE A 41 9.32 27.89 -13.60
CA ILE A 41 8.27 28.38 -14.49
C ILE A 41 8.71 29.65 -15.22
N ARG A 42 8.21 29.84 -16.44
CA ARG A 42 8.43 31.10 -17.12
C ARG A 42 7.82 32.27 -16.32
N TYR A 43 8.55 33.40 -16.23
CA TYR A 43 8.05 34.57 -15.50
C TYR A 43 6.65 34.98 -16.00
N ASN A 44 5.68 34.79 -15.13
CA ASN A 44 4.29 35.17 -15.35
C ASN A 44 3.60 35.28 -13.98
N THR A 45 3.32 36.50 -13.57
CA THR A 45 2.76 36.78 -12.23
C THR A 45 1.35 36.22 -12.06
N THR A 46 0.53 36.21 -13.08
CA THR A 46 -0.80 35.64 -13.06
C THR A 46 -0.75 34.10 -12.89
N ARG A 47 0.17 33.43 -13.61
CA ARG A 47 0.37 32.01 -13.48
C ARG A 47 0.88 31.63 -12.08
N LEU A 48 1.85 32.41 -11.56
CA LEU A 48 2.37 32.21 -10.21
C LEU A 48 1.25 32.32 -9.16
N GLN A 49 0.42 33.36 -9.26
CA GLN A 49 -0.71 33.56 -8.36
C GLN A 49 -1.71 32.40 -8.46
N ASN A 50 -2.07 31.98 -9.66
CA ASN A 50 -2.98 30.82 -9.84
C ASN A 50 -2.43 29.53 -9.25
N ILE A 51 -1.10 29.29 -9.28
CA ILE A 51 -0.47 28.13 -8.64
C ILE A 51 -0.60 28.22 -7.12
N ILE A 52 -0.36 29.39 -6.56
CA ILE A 52 -0.47 29.65 -5.12
C ILE A 52 -1.92 29.44 -4.66
N ASP A 53 -2.86 30.08 -5.34
CA ASP A 53 -4.29 30.00 -4.99
C ASP A 53 -4.82 28.56 -5.09
N ASP A 54 -4.49 27.82 -6.15
CA ASP A 54 -4.88 26.39 -6.31
C ASP A 54 -4.28 25.49 -5.21
N PHE A 55 -3.07 25.80 -4.78
CA PHE A 55 -2.41 25.11 -3.68
C PHE A 55 -3.09 25.42 -2.32
N GLU A 56 -3.36 26.69 -2.04
CA GLU A 56 -4.04 27.14 -0.79
C GLU A 56 -5.46 26.59 -0.70
N ASP A 57 -6.24 26.68 -1.79
CA ASP A 57 -7.57 26.08 -1.90
C ASP A 57 -7.54 24.55 -1.64
N THR A 58 -6.49 23.89 -2.12
CA THR A 58 -6.32 22.44 -1.91
C THR A 58 -6.02 22.13 -0.46
N LEU A 59 -5.15 22.92 0.21
CA LEU A 59 -4.85 22.76 1.62
C LEU A 59 -6.09 23.01 2.49
N GLU A 60 -6.79 24.11 2.26
CA GLU A 60 -8.01 24.43 3.00
C GLU A 60 -9.06 23.32 2.88
N ARG A 61 -9.25 22.78 1.68
CA ARG A 61 -10.14 21.64 1.44
C ARG A 61 -9.72 20.39 2.22
N LYS A 62 -8.39 20.06 2.20
CA LYS A 62 -7.85 18.94 2.98
C LYS A 62 -8.09 19.12 4.48
N GLU A 63 -7.88 20.33 5.00
CA GLU A 63 -8.11 20.65 6.42
C GLU A 63 -9.59 20.56 6.80
N ARG A 64 -10.48 21.07 5.97
CA ARG A 64 -11.92 20.97 6.16
C ARG A 64 -12.36 19.51 6.24
N PHE A 65 -11.93 18.65 5.30
CA PHE A 65 -12.27 17.21 5.34
C PHE A 65 -11.71 16.52 6.59
N LYS A 66 -10.49 16.87 7.02
CA LYS A 66 -9.93 16.35 8.28
C LYS A 66 -10.75 16.79 9.48
N ALA A 67 -11.17 18.07 9.52
CA ALA A 67 -11.99 18.61 10.60
C ALA A 67 -13.37 17.95 10.66
N GLU A 68 -14.02 17.75 9.51
CA GLU A 68 -15.33 17.08 9.42
C GLU A 68 -15.30 15.63 9.93
N LYS A 69 -14.18 14.93 9.75
CA LYS A 69 -14.01 13.55 10.18
C LYS A 69 -13.46 13.38 11.60
N ARG A 70 -12.94 14.46 12.18
CA ARG A 70 -12.33 14.43 13.52
C ARG A 70 -13.33 14.00 14.59
N GLY A 71 -12.92 13.03 15.42
CA GLY A 71 -13.77 12.52 16.52
C GLY A 71 -14.89 11.58 16.09
N LYS A 72 -15.15 11.42 14.79
CA LYS A 72 -16.19 10.49 14.32
C LYS A 72 -15.65 9.05 14.25
N PRO A 73 -16.48 8.05 14.60
CA PRO A 73 -16.13 6.64 14.42
C PRO A 73 -15.89 6.31 12.95
N ALA A 74 -15.24 5.18 12.71
CA ALA A 74 -15.04 4.67 11.36
C ALA A 74 -16.38 4.26 10.73
N SER A 75 -16.65 4.70 9.51
CA SER A 75 -17.74 4.17 8.72
C SER A 75 -17.38 2.80 8.17
N GLU A 76 -18.38 2.02 7.75
CA GLU A 76 -18.15 0.71 7.14
C GLU A 76 -17.30 0.81 5.87
N ASP A 77 -17.52 1.84 5.05
CA ASP A 77 -16.73 2.08 3.84
C ASP A 77 -15.27 2.43 4.15
N GLU A 78 -15.05 3.21 5.22
CA GLU A 78 -13.68 3.49 5.69
C GLU A 78 -12.98 2.22 6.17
N ILE A 79 -13.69 1.32 6.87
CA ILE A 79 -13.15 0.03 7.29
C ILE A 79 -12.79 -0.83 6.07
N LYS A 80 -13.69 -0.96 5.08
CA LYS A 80 -13.43 -1.67 3.83
C LYS A 80 -12.22 -1.09 3.09
N GLN A 81 -12.10 0.23 3.03
CA GLN A 81 -10.97 0.90 2.39
C GLN A 81 -9.65 0.60 3.10
N VAL A 82 -9.63 0.60 4.45
CA VAL A 82 -8.45 0.22 5.24
C VAL A 82 -8.05 -1.21 4.96
N VAL A 83 -8.99 -2.17 5.07
CA VAL A 83 -8.73 -3.59 4.87
C VAL A 83 -8.19 -3.85 3.46
N ARG A 84 -8.86 -3.33 2.43
CA ARG A 84 -8.44 -3.50 1.04
C ARG A 84 -7.07 -2.87 0.76
N GLY A 85 -6.86 -1.63 1.16
CA GLY A 85 -5.58 -0.94 0.94
C GLY A 85 -4.43 -1.66 1.64
N TYR A 86 -4.61 -2.00 2.92
CA TYR A 86 -3.56 -2.64 3.70
C TYR A 86 -3.22 -4.06 3.20
N THR A 87 -4.24 -4.87 2.88
CA THR A 87 -4.02 -6.23 2.33
C THR A 87 -3.49 -6.21 0.89
N ASN A 88 -3.67 -5.12 0.15
CA ASN A 88 -3.04 -4.89 -1.16
C ASN A 88 -1.61 -4.32 -1.07
N GLY A 89 -1.05 -4.22 0.13
CA GLY A 89 0.33 -3.80 0.33
C GLY A 89 0.53 -2.29 0.54
N GLU A 90 -0.51 -1.47 0.51
CA GLU A 90 -0.38 -0.03 0.76
C GLU A 90 0.11 0.24 2.18
N ASN A 91 0.84 1.33 2.36
CA ASN A 91 1.31 1.70 3.68
C ASN A 91 0.21 2.50 4.43
N VAL A 92 0.24 2.39 5.77
CA VAL A 92 -0.73 3.02 6.67
C VAL A 92 -0.85 4.54 6.45
N SER A 93 0.27 5.22 6.19
CA SER A 93 0.28 6.67 5.97
C SER A 93 -0.47 7.05 4.69
N LYS A 94 -0.26 6.29 3.60
CA LYS A 94 -0.93 6.52 2.31
C LYS A 94 -2.43 6.27 2.42
N ILE A 95 -2.84 5.18 3.10
CA ILE A 95 -4.26 4.88 3.37
C ILE A 95 -4.89 6.02 4.18
N ALA A 96 -4.23 6.45 5.25
CA ALA A 96 -4.70 7.52 6.11
C ALA A 96 -4.86 8.86 5.38
N GLU A 97 -3.89 9.20 4.52
CA GLU A 97 -3.93 10.40 3.69
C GLU A 97 -5.13 10.38 2.73
N GLY A 98 -5.34 9.27 2.01
CA GLY A 98 -6.48 9.11 1.09
C GLY A 98 -7.85 9.21 1.77
N MET A 99 -7.90 8.88 3.07
CA MET A 99 -9.13 8.94 3.88
C MET A 99 -9.30 10.25 4.66
N TYR A 100 -8.32 11.15 4.63
CA TYR A 100 -8.27 12.34 5.50
C TYR A 100 -8.34 12.00 7.00
N ARG A 101 -7.74 10.89 7.41
CA ARG A 101 -7.64 10.41 8.79
C ARG A 101 -6.18 10.37 9.26
N SER A 102 -5.95 10.18 10.55
CA SER A 102 -4.60 10.00 11.08
C SER A 102 -4.08 8.57 10.85
N PRO A 103 -2.77 8.34 10.73
CA PRO A 103 -2.20 7.01 10.71
C PRO A 103 -2.57 6.17 11.94
N ALA A 104 -2.69 6.78 13.11
CA ALA A 104 -3.14 6.11 14.33
C ALA A 104 -4.57 5.57 14.22
N PHE A 105 -5.47 6.30 13.56
CA PHE A 105 -6.83 5.84 13.29
C PHE A 105 -6.84 4.56 12.45
N VAL A 106 -6.02 4.52 11.39
CA VAL A 106 -5.89 3.33 10.52
C VAL A 106 -5.30 2.16 11.29
N LYS A 107 -4.24 2.39 12.09
CA LYS A 107 -3.65 1.34 12.95
C LYS A 107 -4.66 0.78 13.94
N ASN A 108 -5.47 1.61 14.57
CA ASN A 108 -6.51 1.15 15.50
C ASN A 108 -7.55 0.23 14.81
N ILE A 109 -7.88 0.49 13.54
CA ILE A 109 -8.77 -0.39 12.77
C ILE A 109 -8.08 -1.73 12.50
N ILE A 110 -6.80 -1.71 12.07
CA ILE A 110 -5.99 -2.89 11.80
C ILE A 110 -5.93 -3.79 13.05
N THR A 111 -5.53 -3.23 14.19
CA THR A 111 -5.42 -3.98 15.46
C THR A 111 -6.79 -4.49 15.93
N ARG A 112 -7.85 -3.66 15.87
CA ARG A 112 -9.20 -4.06 16.29
C ARG A 112 -9.80 -5.19 15.47
N LEU A 113 -9.45 -5.28 14.19
CA LEU A 113 -9.93 -6.32 13.28
C LEU A 113 -9.05 -7.57 13.27
N GLY A 114 -7.96 -7.62 14.08
CA GLY A 114 -7.03 -8.74 14.06
C GLY A 114 -6.31 -8.91 12.73
N ILE A 115 -6.09 -7.81 11.98
CA ILE A 115 -5.33 -7.87 10.72
C ILE A 115 -3.86 -8.04 11.09
N PRO A 116 -3.15 -9.07 10.55
CA PRO A 116 -1.74 -9.27 10.83
C PRO A 116 -0.91 -8.04 10.49
N GLU A 117 -0.13 -7.56 11.45
CA GLU A 117 0.71 -6.38 11.25
C GLU A 117 1.99 -6.75 10.47
N LYS A 118 2.38 -5.87 9.55
CA LYS A 118 3.64 -6.01 8.82
C LYS A 118 4.81 -5.76 9.78
N MET A 119 5.76 -6.70 9.79
CA MET A 119 6.96 -6.58 10.60
C MET A 119 7.89 -5.48 10.09
N PRO A 120 8.69 -4.84 10.96
CA PRO A 120 9.74 -3.90 10.55
C PRO A 120 10.70 -4.55 9.55
N LYS A 121 11.21 -3.78 8.58
CA LYS A 121 12.13 -4.28 7.54
C LYS A 121 13.38 -4.98 8.11
N ASN A 122 13.83 -4.58 9.30
CA ASN A 122 15.03 -5.10 9.98
C ASN A 122 14.74 -6.34 10.86
N TYR A 123 13.53 -6.89 10.83
CA TYR A 123 13.21 -8.08 11.60
C TYR A 123 13.80 -9.32 10.94
N ASN A 124 14.88 -9.84 11.50
CA ASN A 124 15.65 -10.95 10.91
C ASN A 124 15.06 -12.33 11.22
N ASN A 125 14.19 -12.48 12.23
CA ASN A 125 13.65 -13.77 12.68
C ASN A 125 12.22 -14.01 12.19
N ARG A 126 11.98 -13.83 10.89
CA ARG A 126 10.63 -14.07 10.31
C ARG A 126 10.21 -15.55 10.34
N ARG A 127 11.14 -16.45 10.66
CA ARG A 127 10.85 -17.90 10.75
C ARG A 127 10.06 -18.28 11.99
N ASP A 128 10.14 -17.47 13.06
CA ASP A 128 9.57 -17.77 14.36
C ASP A 128 8.27 -16.99 14.63
N ILE A 129 7.64 -16.45 13.58
CA ILE A 129 6.37 -15.73 13.72
C ILE A 129 5.27 -16.75 13.94
N LEU A 130 4.71 -16.74 15.15
CA LEU A 130 3.49 -17.50 15.46
C LEU A 130 2.30 -16.79 14.80
N LEU A 131 1.52 -17.56 14.06
CA LEU A 131 0.24 -17.05 13.53
C LEU A 131 -0.74 -16.89 14.70
N PRO A 132 -1.53 -15.80 14.75
CA PRO A 132 -2.67 -15.70 15.64
C PRO A 132 -3.62 -16.91 15.44
N GLU A 133 -4.26 -17.38 16.51
CA GLU A 133 -5.13 -18.58 16.44
C GLU A 133 -6.22 -18.42 15.37
N GLU A 134 -6.80 -17.23 15.22
CA GLU A 134 -7.80 -16.92 14.21
C GLU A 134 -7.27 -16.98 12.77
N CYS A 135 -5.95 -16.98 12.60
CA CYS A 135 -5.29 -17.07 11.29
C CYS A 135 -4.79 -18.47 10.94
N VAL A 136 -4.90 -19.44 11.86
CA VAL A 136 -4.45 -20.83 11.61
C VAL A 136 -5.49 -21.56 10.76
N ALA A 137 -5.06 -22.17 9.66
CA ALA A 137 -5.88 -23.03 8.83
C ALA A 137 -5.05 -24.16 8.21
N GLU A 138 -5.66 -25.33 8.04
CA GLU A 138 -5.01 -26.49 7.44
C GLU A 138 -5.11 -26.51 5.93
N GLU A 139 -6.14 -25.88 5.39
CA GLU A 139 -6.48 -25.87 3.95
C GLU A 139 -6.85 -24.47 3.47
N PHE A 140 -6.42 -24.17 2.24
CA PHE A 140 -6.72 -22.92 1.56
C PHE A 140 -7.30 -23.18 0.17
N GLN A 141 -8.20 -22.30 -0.28
CA GLN A 141 -8.81 -22.40 -1.60
C GLN A 141 -8.08 -21.54 -2.62
N VAL A 142 -8.11 -21.95 -3.89
CA VAL A 142 -7.59 -21.14 -5.00
C VAL A 142 -8.36 -19.82 -5.09
N GLY A 143 -7.63 -18.71 -5.16
CA GLY A 143 -8.19 -17.36 -5.13
C GLY A 143 -8.35 -16.77 -3.73
N GLU A 144 -8.15 -17.57 -2.67
CA GLU A 144 -8.21 -17.07 -1.29
C GLU A 144 -7.06 -16.10 -1.00
N LYS A 145 -7.39 -14.98 -0.36
CA LYS A 145 -6.40 -14.02 0.11
C LYS A 145 -5.86 -14.44 1.47
N VAL A 146 -4.54 -14.43 1.62
CA VAL A 146 -3.83 -14.98 2.77
C VAL A 146 -2.71 -14.04 3.24
N TRP A 147 -2.27 -14.24 4.48
CA TRP A 147 -1.09 -13.60 5.04
C TRP A 147 0.13 -14.53 4.93
N LEU A 148 1.26 -13.98 4.49
CA LEU A 148 2.54 -14.67 4.39
C LEU A 148 3.56 -14.03 5.36
N PRO A 149 3.68 -14.53 6.60
CA PRO A 149 4.58 -13.97 7.61
C PRO A 149 6.03 -13.88 7.16
N LYS A 150 6.55 -14.94 6.52
CA LYS A 150 7.94 -15.00 6.04
C LYS A 150 8.24 -13.94 4.99
N GLU A 151 7.27 -13.66 4.12
CA GLU A 151 7.37 -12.65 3.08
C GLU A 151 7.05 -11.24 3.62
N ASN A 152 6.33 -11.17 4.75
CA ASN A 152 5.80 -9.94 5.32
C ASN A 152 4.81 -9.20 4.41
N TYR A 153 4.05 -9.95 3.59
CA TYR A 153 3.06 -9.46 2.66
C TYR A 153 1.82 -10.36 2.65
N PHE A 154 0.74 -9.83 2.08
CA PHE A 154 -0.43 -10.63 1.73
C PHE A 154 -0.22 -11.26 0.35
N GLY A 155 -0.92 -12.36 0.09
CA GLY A 155 -0.88 -13.04 -1.19
C GLY A 155 -2.24 -13.61 -1.58
N ILE A 156 -2.32 -14.18 -2.77
CA ILE A 156 -3.49 -14.89 -3.27
C ILE A 156 -3.07 -16.30 -3.62
N ILE A 157 -3.77 -17.30 -3.08
CA ILE A 157 -3.52 -18.71 -3.40
C ILE A 157 -3.77 -18.94 -4.89
N LYS A 158 -2.75 -19.32 -5.62
CA LYS A 158 -2.83 -19.60 -7.04
C LYS A 158 -3.20 -21.04 -7.33
N ARG A 159 -2.56 -21.95 -6.63
CA ARG A 159 -2.79 -23.38 -6.74
C ARG A 159 -2.23 -24.16 -5.56
N GLU A 160 -2.75 -25.35 -5.33
CA GLU A 160 -2.14 -26.35 -4.48
C GLU A 160 -1.11 -27.17 -5.28
N HIS A 161 0.00 -27.53 -4.66
CA HIS A 161 1.00 -28.44 -5.22
C HIS A 161 0.62 -29.89 -4.95
N THR A 162 -0.32 -30.41 -5.72
CA THR A 162 -0.67 -31.82 -5.69
C THR A 162 0.37 -32.69 -6.39
N LEU A 163 0.41 -33.98 -6.08
CA LEU A 163 1.30 -34.92 -6.79
C LEU A 163 1.07 -34.95 -8.30
N GLU A 164 -0.20 -34.83 -8.73
CA GLU A 164 -0.56 -34.76 -10.15
C GLU A 164 0.04 -33.53 -10.84
N TYR A 165 -0.01 -32.37 -10.16
CA TYR A 165 0.59 -31.15 -10.67
C TYR A 165 2.11 -31.28 -10.79
N GLN A 166 2.78 -31.87 -9.78
CA GLN A 166 4.23 -32.06 -9.81
C GLN A 166 4.66 -33.00 -10.94
N LYS A 167 3.91 -34.09 -11.19
CA LYS A 167 4.14 -34.98 -12.31
C LYS A 167 4.01 -34.29 -13.67
N SER A 168 3.21 -33.24 -13.76
CA SER A 168 3.07 -32.45 -14.99
C SER A 168 4.24 -31.50 -15.25
N MET A 169 5.13 -31.28 -14.25
CA MET A 169 6.24 -30.32 -14.32
C MET A 169 7.57 -31.03 -14.52
N PRO A 170 8.23 -30.89 -15.70
CA PRO A 170 9.56 -31.46 -15.93
C PRO A 170 10.58 -30.92 -14.91
N GLY A 171 11.29 -31.82 -14.24
CA GLY A 171 12.39 -31.49 -13.32
C GLY A 171 11.96 -31.19 -11.87
N LEU A 172 10.69 -31.16 -11.54
CA LEU A 172 10.21 -31.21 -10.16
C LEU A 172 10.17 -32.67 -9.71
N GLY A 173 10.95 -33.02 -8.68
CA GLY A 173 10.88 -34.34 -8.06
C GLY A 173 9.50 -34.58 -7.45
N GLU A 174 9.02 -35.81 -7.53
CA GLU A 174 7.77 -36.21 -6.88
C GLU A 174 7.92 -36.07 -5.36
N CYS A 175 7.16 -35.18 -4.73
CA CYS A 175 7.16 -35.00 -3.30
C CYS A 175 5.71 -34.86 -2.80
N ASN A 176 5.26 -35.83 -2.02
CA ASN A 176 4.01 -35.66 -1.29
C ASN A 176 4.28 -34.78 -0.07
N TYR A 177 3.91 -33.49 -0.16
CA TYR A 177 4.13 -32.52 0.92
C TYR A 177 3.39 -32.90 2.20
N LEU A 178 2.18 -33.46 2.07
CA LEU A 178 1.40 -33.90 3.21
C LEU A 178 2.11 -35.05 3.99
N GLU A 179 2.65 -36.02 3.27
CA GLU A 179 3.40 -37.13 3.89
C GLU A 179 4.74 -36.69 4.47
N LYS A 180 5.46 -35.83 3.72
CA LYS A 180 6.82 -35.42 4.09
C LYS A 180 6.86 -34.36 5.18
N TYR A 181 5.90 -33.42 5.18
CA TYR A 181 5.93 -32.24 6.04
C TYR A 181 4.66 -32.12 6.94
N GLY A 182 3.72 -33.04 6.82
CA GLY A 182 2.45 -32.99 7.55
C GLY A 182 1.53 -31.83 7.15
N ALA A 183 1.80 -31.17 6.01
CA ALA A 183 1.03 -30.02 5.57
C ALA A 183 0.98 -29.93 4.04
N ARG A 184 -0.11 -29.35 3.50
CA ARG A 184 -0.25 -29.07 2.07
C ARG A 184 0.69 -27.95 1.64
N GLY A 185 1.17 -27.99 0.40
CA GLY A 185 1.99 -26.95 -0.20
C GLY A 185 1.20 -26.11 -1.20
N TYR A 186 1.41 -24.81 -1.18
CA TYR A 186 0.68 -23.86 -2.03
C TYR A 186 1.64 -22.94 -2.78
N GLN A 187 1.28 -22.63 -4.02
CA GLN A 187 1.84 -21.52 -4.76
C GLN A 187 0.98 -20.29 -4.52
N VAL A 188 1.62 -19.20 -4.10
CA VAL A 188 0.96 -17.95 -3.71
C VAL A 188 1.52 -16.79 -4.53
N ASP A 189 0.64 -16.02 -5.16
CA ASP A 189 1.00 -14.76 -5.80
C ASP A 189 1.10 -13.67 -4.71
N VAL A 190 2.31 -13.20 -4.41
CA VAL A 190 2.57 -12.24 -3.33
C VAL A 190 2.18 -10.83 -3.77
N LEU A 191 1.34 -10.16 -2.98
CA LEU A 191 0.88 -8.80 -3.23
C LEU A 191 1.88 -7.80 -2.65
N THR A 192 2.78 -7.30 -3.47
CA THR A 192 3.71 -6.22 -3.10
C THR A 192 3.25 -4.89 -3.70
N PRO A 193 3.55 -3.75 -3.05
CA PRO A 193 3.42 -2.47 -3.73
C PRO A 193 4.48 -2.45 -4.83
N CYS A 194 4.04 -2.69 -6.06
CA CYS A 194 4.92 -2.68 -7.22
C CYS A 194 5.29 -1.23 -7.55
N ASP A 195 6.52 -0.84 -7.28
CA ASP A 195 7.15 0.27 -7.97
C ASP A 195 7.62 -0.28 -9.33
N LEU A 196 6.79 -0.12 -10.35
CA LEU A 196 7.04 -0.60 -11.71
C LEU A 196 8.37 -0.09 -12.29
N SER A 197 8.94 0.97 -11.71
CA SER A 197 10.23 1.55 -12.11
C SER A 197 11.43 0.66 -11.73
N GLN A 198 11.26 -0.31 -10.82
CA GLN A 198 12.35 -1.14 -10.29
C GLN A 198 12.23 -2.63 -10.64
N THR A 199 11.19 -3.06 -11.35
CA THR A 199 11.06 -4.47 -11.71
C THR A 199 11.96 -4.80 -12.91
N MET A 200 12.84 -5.78 -12.72
CA MET A 200 13.61 -6.42 -13.81
C MET A 200 12.72 -7.11 -14.87
N PHE A 201 11.41 -7.06 -14.70
CA PHE A 201 10.41 -7.72 -15.54
C PHE A 201 9.25 -6.77 -15.89
N PRO A 202 9.47 -5.82 -16.81
CA PRO A 202 8.45 -4.82 -17.20
C PRO A 202 7.21 -5.40 -17.89
N TRP A 203 7.20 -6.69 -18.24
CA TRP A 203 6.05 -7.38 -18.87
C TRP A 203 5.06 -8.00 -17.88
N LEU A 204 5.27 -7.89 -16.56
CA LEU A 204 4.25 -8.21 -15.56
C LEU A 204 3.23 -7.08 -15.47
N ASP A 205 2.54 -6.88 -16.59
CA ASP A 205 1.56 -5.84 -16.79
C ASP A 205 0.49 -5.83 -15.71
N GLY A 206 0.38 -4.70 -15.02
CA GLY A 206 -0.84 -4.28 -14.33
C GLY A 206 -1.24 -5.06 -13.07
N ASN A 207 -0.64 -6.20 -12.79
CA ASN A 207 -0.88 -6.97 -11.59
C ASN A 207 0.02 -6.49 -10.46
N LYS A 208 -0.58 -6.09 -9.36
CA LYS A 208 0.10 -5.72 -8.10
C LYS A 208 0.79 -6.92 -7.42
N ALA A 209 0.81 -8.08 -8.03
CA ALA A 209 1.52 -9.27 -7.60
C ALA A 209 3.01 -9.12 -7.92
N GLY A 210 3.84 -9.00 -6.89
CA GLY A 210 5.29 -8.79 -7.07
C GLY A 210 6.00 -10.04 -7.56
N TYR A 211 5.69 -11.22 -7.03
CA TYR A 211 6.31 -12.50 -7.36
C TYR A 211 5.48 -13.68 -6.82
N GLN A 212 5.86 -14.88 -7.25
CA GLN A 212 5.26 -16.12 -6.74
C GLN A 212 6.14 -16.71 -5.64
N SER A 213 5.52 -17.07 -4.53
CA SER A 213 6.16 -17.78 -3.44
C SER A 213 5.54 -19.17 -3.26
N PHE A 214 6.34 -20.10 -2.75
CA PHE A 214 5.86 -21.38 -2.29
C PHE A 214 5.82 -21.38 -0.76
N ALA A 215 4.69 -21.81 -0.18
CA ALA A 215 4.54 -21.91 1.26
C ALA A 215 3.77 -23.17 1.66
N LEU A 216 4.09 -23.71 2.83
CA LEU A 216 3.33 -24.79 3.45
C LEU A 216 2.16 -24.22 4.26
N ALA A 217 1.09 -24.97 4.43
CA ALA A 217 -0.13 -24.50 5.08
C ALA A 217 0.13 -23.83 6.43
N TYR A 218 1.03 -24.40 7.26
CA TYR A 218 1.38 -23.84 8.57
C TYR A 218 2.19 -22.52 8.49
N ASP A 219 2.73 -22.16 7.32
CA ASP A 219 3.43 -20.91 7.06
C ASP A 219 2.50 -19.82 6.51
N ILE A 220 1.23 -20.14 6.31
CA ILE A 220 0.22 -19.28 5.69
C ILE A 220 -0.84 -18.92 6.73
N GLY A 221 -1.12 -17.63 6.90
CA GLY A 221 -2.18 -17.14 7.75
C GLY A 221 -3.48 -16.90 6.98
N SER A 222 -4.57 -17.55 7.41
CA SER A 222 -5.91 -17.26 6.90
C SER A 222 -6.38 -15.88 7.37
N ILE A 223 -7.08 -15.16 6.49
CA ILE A 223 -7.75 -13.91 6.82
C ILE A 223 -9.25 -13.94 6.50
N LYS A 224 -9.85 -15.14 6.54
CA LYS A 224 -11.29 -15.34 6.26
C LYS A 224 -12.21 -14.48 7.13
N HIS A 225 -11.82 -14.22 8.37
CA HIS A 225 -12.57 -13.35 9.28
C HIS A 225 -12.73 -11.91 8.75
N LEU A 226 -11.91 -11.51 7.77
CA LEU A 226 -11.97 -10.20 7.10
C LEU A 226 -12.77 -10.22 5.79
N GLU A 227 -13.27 -11.37 5.35
CA GLU A 227 -13.89 -11.55 4.02
C GLU A 227 -15.02 -10.54 3.74
N LYS A 228 -15.82 -10.20 4.75
CA LYS A 228 -16.88 -9.19 4.63
C LYS A 228 -16.38 -7.77 4.30
N TYR A 229 -15.08 -7.50 4.47
CA TYR A 229 -14.46 -6.21 4.17
C TYR A 229 -13.57 -6.26 2.92
N LEU A 230 -13.22 -7.44 2.42
CA LEU A 230 -12.43 -7.66 1.20
C LEU A 230 -13.29 -7.55 -0.05
#